data_ea44ffc76fc5367a8fdf88072ba7fc58
#
_entry.id   ea44ffc76fc5367a8fdf88072ba7fc58
#
_cell.length_a   1.000
_cell.length_b   1.000
_cell.length_c   1.000
_cell.angle_alpha   90.00
_cell.angle_beta   90.00
_cell.angle_gamma   90.00
#
_symmetry.space_group_name_H-M   'P 1'
#
loop_
_entity.id
_entity.type
_entity.pdbx_description
1 polymer ?
#
loop_
_entity_poly.entity_id
_entity_poly.type
_entity_poly.pdbx_seq_one_letter_code
_entity_poly.pdbx_strand_id
1 'polypeptide(L)'
;VTGVALALALLSASPDVPVTVGSKAFTESVLLGEMAAQLLGDAGIPVRHERALGGTRILWEALVRGEIDVYPDYTGTLAREILGSAAPLDEAALRAALAPHGVDVGRPLGFENTYAVGVRREVAGRLGLSRISDLAGHPELRIGLTNEFLDRADGWPALRAAYRLPQRDVRGLEHDLAYRAVASGEIDVTDVYTTDAQILGLDLVLLRDDRRVFPEYQAVLVHRADLARRSPAALPAMRRLEGRLSEEEMIALNARAQLDGEPPAAVAAGWLRRALGIAIEVPSQAMPARILRRTLEHLALVAAALLAAIAVAVPLGVLAARRPAAGRVVLGAVGIVQTIPSLALLVFMIPLLGIGAAPAIAALFLYGLLPVVRNTHAGLTGIAPELRESALALGLPPYARLRLVELPLAAPAILAGVKTSAVITVGTATLGALIGAGGYGQPILTGIRLASVPLILEGAVPAAALALFAQGAFDLAERVVVPRGLRRAATAGRRPPAAPGEVGPRRDL
;
A
#
# COMPACT_ATOMS: atom_id res chain seq x y z
N VAL A 1 -26.11 21.39 -46.53
CA VAL A 1 -26.10 22.13 -45.23
C VAL A 1 -26.36 21.19 -44.05
N THR A 2 -27.06 20.05 -44.24
CA THR A 2 -27.42 19.09 -43.18
C THR A 2 -26.28 18.13 -42.76
N GLY A 3 -25.26 17.93 -43.61
CA GLY A 3 -24.15 17.03 -43.29
C GLY A 3 -23.05 17.64 -42.40
N VAL A 4 -22.89 18.96 -42.43
CA VAL A 4 -21.86 19.67 -41.66
C VAL A 4 -22.30 19.89 -40.20
N ALA A 5 -23.62 20.06 -39.96
CA ALA A 5 -24.18 20.20 -38.64
C ALA A 5 -24.10 18.89 -37.81
N LEU A 6 -24.20 17.72 -38.45
CA LEU A 6 -24.06 16.41 -37.80
C LEU A 6 -22.59 16.07 -37.45
N ALA A 7 -21.66 16.54 -38.30
CA ALA A 7 -20.22 16.38 -38.06
C ALA A 7 -19.70 17.30 -36.93
N LEU A 8 -20.26 18.51 -36.78
CA LEU A 8 -19.93 19.41 -35.69
C LEU A 8 -20.53 18.95 -34.32
N ALA A 9 -21.66 18.25 -34.34
CA ALA A 9 -22.24 17.68 -33.11
C ALA A 9 -21.44 16.45 -32.56
N LEU A 10 -20.72 15.77 -33.43
CA LEU A 10 -19.84 14.63 -33.02
C LEU A 10 -18.43 15.06 -32.56
N LEU A 11 -18.05 16.34 -32.80
CA LEU A 11 -16.76 16.91 -32.39
C LEU A 11 -16.80 17.65 -31.05
N SER A 12 -17.96 17.78 -30.42
CA SER A 12 -18.11 18.47 -29.13
C SER A 12 -18.21 17.51 -27.90
N ALA A 13 -18.05 16.20 -28.06
CA ALA A 13 -17.79 15.31 -26.95
C ALA A 13 -16.30 15.41 -26.59
N SER A 14 -15.96 16.35 -25.72
CA SER A 14 -14.71 16.22 -24.94
C SER A 14 -14.68 14.81 -24.37
N PRO A 15 -13.56 14.06 -24.48
CA PRO A 15 -13.49 12.75 -23.84
C PRO A 15 -13.81 12.95 -22.37
N ASP A 16 -14.91 12.35 -21.90
CA ASP A 16 -15.31 12.44 -20.50
C ASP A 16 -14.13 11.96 -19.63
N VAL A 17 -13.55 12.90 -18.90
CA VAL A 17 -12.47 12.58 -17.97
C VAL A 17 -13.06 11.62 -16.94
N PRO A 18 -12.50 10.42 -16.77
CA PRO A 18 -13.07 9.44 -15.87
C PRO A 18 -13.12 9.99 -14.44
N VAL A 19 -14.24 9.75 -13.75
CA VAL A 19 -14.37 10.05 -12.32
C VAL A 19 -13.61 8.98 -11.55
N THR A 20 -12.67 9.40 -10.72
CA THR A 20 -11.88 8.49 -9.88
C THR A 20 -12.46 8.43 -8.47
N VAL A 21 -12.95 7.25 -8.10
CA VAL A 21 -13.42 6.95 -6.74
C VAL A 21 -12.25 6.39 -5.95
N GLY A 22 -11.99 6.93 -4.75
CA GLY A 22 -11.04 6.36 -3.80
C GLY A 22 -11.76 5.56 -2.71
N SER A 23 -11.06 4.67 -2.03
CA SER A 23 -11.54 4.05 -0.78
C SER A 23 -10.40 3.81 0.20
N LYS A 24 -10.71 3.92 1.50
CA LYS A 24 -9.76 3.62 2.57
C LYS A 24 -9.43 2.13 2.60
N ALA A 25 -8.39 1.80 3.35
CA ALA A 25 -7.82 0.47 3.41
C ALA A 25 -8.59 -0.50 4.34
N PHE A 26 -9.92 -0.43 4.39
CA PHE A 26 -10.78 -1.36 5.12
C PHE A 26 -12.06 -1.68 4.32
N THR A 27 -12.68 -2.81 4.64
CA THR A 27 -13.73 -3.45 3.82
C THR A 27 -14.92 -2.57 3.55
N GLU A 28 -15.47 -1.91 4.57
CA GLU A 28 -16.63 -1.04 4.43
C GLU A 28 -16.38 0.11 3.47
N SER A 29 -15.24 0.79 3.60
CA SER A 29 -14.89 1.86 2.67
C SER A 29 -14.74 1.37 1.24
N VAL A 30 -14.21 0.16 1.04
CA VAL A 30 -14.13 -0.46 -0.29
C VAL A 30 -15.53 -0.77 -0.84
N LEU A 31 -16.44 -1.31 -0.01
CA LEU A 31 -17.83 -1.58 -0.39
C LEU A 31 -18.57 -0.31 -0.80
N LEU A 32 -18.46 0.74 0.00
CA LEU A 32 -19.08 2.05 -0.29
C LEU A 32 -18.49 2.68 -1.56
N GLY A 33 -17.17 2.57 -1.75
CA GLY A 33 -16.50 3.00 -2.96
C GLY A 33 -16.97 2.22 -4.20
N GLU A 34 -17.16 0.90 -4.08
CA GLU A 34 -17.75 0.07 -5.15
C GLU A 34 -19.16 0.50 -5.50
N MET A 35 -20.02 0.76 -4.49
CA MET A 35 -21.39 1.24 -4.71
C MET A 35 -21.39 2.58 -5.47
N ALA A 36 -20.56 3.53 -5.04
CA ALA A 36 -20.42 4.82 -5.72
C ALA A 36 -19.91 4.65 -7.16
N ALA A 37 -18.87 3.84 -7.37
CA ALA A 37 -18.32 3.58 -8.70
C ALA A 37 -19.32 2.91 -9.62
N GLN A 38 -20.07 1.92 -9.13
CA GLN A 38 -21.09 1.22 -9.90
C GLN A 38 -22.28 2.12 -10.27
N LEU A 39 -22.68 3.03 -9.38
CA LEU A 39 -23.73 4.02 -9.69
C LEU A 39 -23.27 5.04 -10.73
N LEU A 40 -22.00 5.47 -10.69
CA LEU A 40 -21.42 6.33 -11.71
C LEU A 40 -21.39 5.62 -13.06
N GLY A 41 -21.00 4.34 -13.09
CA GLY A 41 -21.01 3.52 -14.28
C GLY A 41 -22.40 3.29 -14.86
N ASP A 42 -23.43 3.05 -14.01
CA ASP A 42 -24.84 2.94 -14.39
C ASP A 42 -25.37 4.25 -15.02
N ALA A 43 -24.85 5.38 -14.58
CA ALA A 43 -25.15 6.70 -15.17
C ALA A 43 -24.35 7.00 -16.47
N GLY A 44 -23.60 6.04 -17.01
CA GLY A 44 -22.83 6.17 -18.23
C GLY A 44 -21.52 6.97 -18.07
N ILE A 45 -21.07 7.22 -16.83
CA ILE A 45 -19.86 7.97 -16.56
C ILE A 45 -18.67 7.01 -16.56
N PRO A 46 -17.58 7.27 -17.31
CA PRO A 46 -16.34 6.52 -17.19
C PRO A 46 -15.82 6.64 -15.75
N VAL A 47 -15.60 5.51 -15.09
CA VAL A 47 -15.21 5.50 -13.69
C VAL A 47 -14.01 4.58 -13.44
N ARG A 48 -13.15 4.99 -12.51
CA ARG A 48 -12.06 4.18 -11.98
C ARG A 48 -12.16 4.14 -10.46
N HIS A 49 -12.08 2.97 -9.87
CA HIS A 49 -12.06 2.81 -8.43
C HIS A 49 -10.65 2.43 -7.95
N GLU A 50 -10.01 3.35 -7.27
CA GLU A 50 -8.73 3.16 -6.57
C GLU A 50 -9.02 2.61 -5.17
N ARG A 51 -8.91 1.28 -5.06
CA ARG A 51 -9.28 0.54 -3.85
C ARG A 51 -8.18 0.57 -2.82
N ALA A 52 -8.57 0.75 -1.55
CA ALA A 52 -7.69 0.53 -0.40
C ALA A 52 -6.39 1.37 -0.47
N LEU A 53 -6.50 2.65 -0.83
CA LEU A 53 -5.38 3.59 -0.99
C LEU A 53 -4.62 3.89 0.31
N GLY A 54 -5.24 3.68 1.48
CA GLY A 54 -4.63 3.95 2.78
C GLY A 54 -5.62 4.50 3.81
N GLY A 55 -5.11 5.26 4.77
CA GLY A 55 -5.91 5.91 5.82
C GLY A 55 -6.47 7.27 5.42
N THR A 56 -7.18 7.91 6.34
CA THR A 56 -7.88 9.19 6.16
C THR A 56 -7.02 10.28 5.52
N ARG A 57 -5.80 10.50 6.01
CA ARG A 57 -4.90 11.54 5.50
C ARG A 57 -4.49 11.33 4.05
N ILE A 58 -4.27 10.08 3.64
CA ILE A 58 -3.87 9.74 2.27
C ILE A 58 -5.02 10.05 1.30
N LEU A 59 -6.25 9.63 1.65
CA LEU A 59 -7.43 9.90 0.81
C LEU A 59 -7.74 11.40 0.72
N TRP A 60 -7.63 12.12 1.84
CA TRP A 60 -7.80 13.56 1.88
C TRP A 60 -6.82 14.30 0.96
N GLU A 61 -5.53 14.00 1.08
CA GLU A 61 -4.50 14.60 0.24
C GLU A 61 -4.73 14.28 -1.25
N ALA A 62 -5.10 13.04 -1.57
CA ALA A 62 -5.41 12.64 -2.94
C ALA A 62 -6.63 13.39 -3.50
N LEU A 63 -7.67 13.62 -2.69
CA LEU A 63 -8.84 14.39 -3.08
C LEU A 63 -8.50 15.86 -3.35
N VAL A 64 -7.79 16.50 -2.42
CA VAL A 64 -7.40 17.91 -2.54
C VAL A 64 -6.48 18.15 -3.76
N ARG A 65 -5.59 17.19 -4.05
CA ARG A 65 -4.71 17.25 -5.23
C ARG A 65 -5.41 16.88 -6.54
N GLY A 66 -6.65 16.36 -6.49
CA GLY A 66 -7.39 15.93 -7.66
C GLY A 66 -6.91 14.59 -8.25
N GLU A 67 -6.21 13.77 -7.47
CA GLU A 67 -5.82 12.40 -7.83
C GLU A 67 -7.02 11.44 -7.73
N ILE A 68 -7.98 11.75 -6.84
CA ILE A 68 -9.31 11.16 -6.77
C ILE A 68 -10.37 12.27 -6.76
N ASP A 69 -11.61 11.94 -7.14
CA ASP A 69 -12.72 12.88 -7.24
C ASP A 69 -13.73 12.75 -6.10
N VAL A 70 -13.84 11.55 -5.54
CA VAL A 70 -14.77 11.21 -4.46
C VAL A 70 -14.25 10.03 -3.66
N TYR A 71 -14.56 9.99 -2.36
CA TYR A 71 -14.35 8.81 -1.51
C TYR A 71 -15.34 8.79 -0.34
N PRO A 72 -15.67 7.61 0.22
CA PRO A 72 -16.49 7.50 1.43
C PRO A 72 -15.68 7.82 2.68
N ASP A 73 -16.24 8.64 3.57
CA ASP A 73 -15.69 8.98 4.87
C ASP A 73 -16.81 9.18 5.91
N TYR A 74 -16.45 9.62 7.10
CA TYR A 74 -17.38 9.84 8.21
C TYR A 74 -17.29 11.28 8.72
N THR A 75 -18.44 11.84 9.09
CA THR A 75 -18.53 13.25 9.55
C THR A 75 -17.60 13.55 10.73
N GLY A 76 -17.54 12.64 11.72
CA GLY A 76 -16.67 12.78 12.87
C GLY A 76 -15.18 12.74 12.52
N THR A 77 -14.79 11.87 11.58
CA THR A 77 -13.41 11.79 11.08
C THR A 77 -13.00 13.07 10.36
N LEU A 78 -13.85 13.60 9.48
CA LEU A 78 -13.60 14.87 8.80
C LEU A 78 -13.45 16.04 9.77
N ALA A 79 -14.35 16.14 10.77
CA ALA A 79 -14.31 17.20 11.77
C ALA A 79 -13.04 17.11 12.62
N ARG A 80 -12.70 15.94 13.14
CA ARG A 80 -11.62 15.79 14.11
C ARG A 80 -10.24 15.66 13.50
N GLU A 81 -10.07 14.75 12.50
CA GLU A 81 -8.75 14.48 11.96
C GLU A 81 -8.32 15.42 10.86
N ILE A 82 -9.26 15.89 10.05
CA ILE A 82 -8.96 16.77 8.93
C ILE A 82 -9.02 18.22 9.36
N LEU A 83 -10.12 18.62 9.99
CA LEU A 83 -10.35 20.02 10.36
C LEU A 83 -9.83 20.38 11.76
N GLY A 84 -9.47 19.39 12.59
CA GLY A 84 -8.97 19.61 13.95
C GLY A 84 -10.01 20.21 14.89
N SER A 85 -11.32 20.05 14.60
CA SER A 85 -12.40 20.59 15.42
C SER A 85 -12.54 19.83 16.73
N ALA A 86 -12.55 20.54 17.84
CA ALA A 86 -12.79 19.96 19.18
C ALA A 86 -14.27 19.62 19.42
N ALA A 87 -15.19 20.30 18.73
CA ALA A 87 -16.63 20.11 18.84
C ALA A 87 -17.20 19.38 17.61
N PRO A 88 -18.29 18.64 17.77
CA PRO A 88 -19.05 18.11 16.64
C PRO A 88 -19.48 19.25 15.70
N LEU A 89 -19.41 19.03 14.41
CA LEU A 89 -19.89 19.94 13.37
C LEU A 89 -21.18 19.38 12.79
N ASP A 90 -22.22 20.22 12.70
CA ASP A 90 -23.39 19.86 11.90
C ASP A 90 -23.06 19.87 10.39
N GLU A 91 -23.98 19.40 9.57
CA GLU A 91 -23.79 19.28 8.10
C GLU A 91 -23.40 20.63 7.46
N ALA A 92 -24.03 21.73 7.88
CA ALA A 92 -23.80 23.06 7.32
C ALA A 92 -22.41 23.60 7.71
N ALA A 93 -22.04 23.47 8.98
CA ALA A 93 -20.74 23.88 9.49
C ALA A 93 -19.61 23.03 8.89
N LEU A 94 -19.81 21.71 8.77
CA LEU A 94 -18.83 20.82 8.14
C LEU A 94 -18.61 21.22 6.67
N ARG A 95 -19.66 21.42 5.90
CA ARG A 95 -19.58 21.86 4.51
C ARG A 95 -18.89 23.19 4.36
N ALA A 96 -19.22 24.18 5.21
CA ALA A 96 -18.57 25.48 5.21
C ALA A 96 -17.07 25.40 5.54
N ALA A 97 -16.66 24.50 6.45
CA ALA A 97 -15.27 24.30 6.81
C ALA A 97 -14.47 23.55 5.74
N LEU A 98 -15.10 22.69 4.94
CA LEU A 98 -14.47 21.96 3.83
C LEU A 98 -14.31 22.82 2.55
N ALA A 99 -15.19 23.79 2.34
CA ALA A 99 -15.23 24.62 1.13
C ALA A 99 -13.89 25.35 0.80
N PRO A 100 -13.12 25.91 1.75
CA PRO A 100 -11.82 26.51 1.47
C PRO A 100 -10.80 25.54 0.85
N HIS A 101 -10.98 24.23 1.06
CA HIS A 101 -10.12 23.18 0.48
C HIS A 101 -10.59 22.70 -0.90
N GLY A 102 -11.64 23.31 -1.46
CA GLY A 102 -12.23 22.87 -2.73
C GLY A 102 -12.99 21.55 -2.62
N VAL A 103 -13.47 21.21 -1.44
CA VAL A 103 -14.15 19.96 -1.10
C VAL A 103 -15.57 20.22 -0.65
N ASP A 104 -16.49 19.34 -0.99
CA ASP A 104 -17.87 19.32 -0.52
C ASP A 104 -18.22 17.91 -0.03
N VAL A 105 -19.34 17.78 0.67
CA VAL A 105 -19.81 16.54 1.27
C VAL A 105 -21.28 16.28 0.94
N GLY A 106 -21.61 15.03 0.58
CA GLY A 106 -22.99 14.58 0.39
C GLY A 106 -23.76 14.51 1.71
N ARG A 107 -25.05 14.21 1.63
CA ARG A 107 -25.85 13.90 2.82
C ARG A 107 -25.45 12.53 3.37
N PRO A 108 -25.76 12.24 4.66
CA PRO A 108 -25.53 10.93 5.25
C PRO A 108 -26.14 9.79 4.43
N LEU A 109 -25.41 8.67 4.35
CA LEU A 109 -25.84 7.48 3.62
C LEU A 109 -26.95 6.70 4.35
N GLY A 110 -27.14 6.97 5.67
CA GLY A 110 -28.21 6.40 6.49
C GLY A 110 -27.75 5.53 7.66
N PHE A 111 -26.46 5.41 7.89
CA PHE A 111 -25.89 4.68 9.02
C PHE A 111 -24.71 5.43 9.64
N GLU A 112 -24.37 5.02 10.84
CA GLU A 112 -23.17 5.47 11.57
C GLU A 112 -22.16 4.32 11.66
N ASN A 113 -20.89 4.67 11.66
CA ASN A 113 -19.83 3.76 12.01
C ASN A 113 -18.94 4.44 13.06
N THR A 114 -19.31 4.27 14.33
CA THR A 114 -18.62 4.85 15.46
C THR A 114 -17.80 3.81 16.20
N TYR A 115 -16.94 4.28 17.09
CA TYR A 115 -16.26 3.39 18.03
C TYR A 115 -17.24 2.86 19.06
N ALA A 116 -17.04 1.61 19.43
CA ALA A 116 -17.70 0.98 20.57
C ALA A 116 -16.69 0.12 21.34
N VAL A 117 -17.07 -0.28 22.54
CA VAL A 117 -16.29 -1.20 23.37
C VAL A 117 -16.96 -2.56 23.31
N GLY A 118 -16.24 -3.55 22.78
CA GLY A 118 -16.69 -4.92 22.64
C GLY A 118 -16.15 -5.82 23.75
N VAL A 119 -17.01 -6.68 24.28
CA VAL A 119 -16.68 -7.70 25.29
C VAL A 119 -17.31 -9.01 24.90
N ARG A 120 -16.64 -10.14 25.12
CA ARG A 120 -17.27 -11.46 24.89
C ARG A 120 -18.54 -11.62 25.73
N ARG A 121 -19.60 -12.17 25.14
CA ARG A 121 -20.91 -12.37 25.82
C ARG A 121 -20.76 -13.13 27.12
N GLU A 122 -19.90 -14.15 27.16
CA GLU A 122 -19.61 -14.93 28.37
C GLU A 122 -19.07 -14.06 29.50
N VAL A 123 -18.12 -13.17 29.19
CA VAL A 123 -17.50 -12.26 30.17
C VAL A 123 -18.51 -11.20 30.60
N ALA A 124 -19.23 -10.60 29.64
CA ALA A 124 -20.26 -9.61 29.93
C ALA A 124 -21.36 -10.18 30.84
N GLY A 125 -21.85 -11.40 30.55
CA GLY A 125 -22.87 -12.07 31.36
C GLY A 125 -22.38 -12.44 32.78
N ARG A 126 -21.16 -12.96 32.89
CA ARG A 126 -20.55 -13.33 34.20
C ARG A 126 -20.35 -12.12 35.11
N LEU A 127 -19.93 -10.99 34.56
CA LEU A 127 -19.60 -9.76 35.33
C LEU A 127 -20.73 -8.72 35.30
N GLY A 128 -21.85 -8.99 34.63
CA GLY A 128 -22.98 -8.08 34.54
C GLY A 128 -22.70 -6.79 33.74
N LEU A 129 -21.75 -6.83 32.78
CA LEU A 129 -21.34 -5.67 31.99
C LEU A 129 -22.38 -5.34 30.93
N SER A 130 -22.86 -4.10 30.90
CA SER A 130 -23.81 -3.59 29.91
C SER A 130 -23.51 -2.18 29.43
N ARG A 131 -22.68 -1.44 30.19
CA ARG A 131 -22.27 -0.06 29.92
C ARG A 131 -20.76 0.05 30.06
N ILE A 132 -20.19 1.05 29.42
CA ILE A 132 -18.75 1.36 29.56
C ILE A 132 -18.41 1.73 31.01
N SER A 133 -19.34 2.41 31.72
CA SER A 133 -19.17 2.72 33.17
C SER A 133 -18.97 1.48 34.05
N ASP A 134 -19.51 0.32 33.65
CA ASP A 134 -19.41 -0.90 34.45
C ASP A 134 -17.95 -1.41 34.50
N LEU A 135 -17.12 -1.10 33.50
CA LEU A 135 -15.69 -1.46 33.44
C LEU A 135 -14.89 -0.87 34.61
N ALA A 136 -15.35 0.26 35.22
CA ALA A 136 -14.65 0.89 36.32
C ALA A 136 -14.61 -0.01 37.57
N GLY A 137 -15.56 -0.95 37.73
CA GLY A 137 -15.61 -1.92 38.80
C GLY A 137 -14.71 -3.13 38.61
N HIS A 138 -14.07 -3.28 37.45
CA HIS A 138 -13.36 -4.49 37.05
C HIS A 138 -11.91 -4.19 36.60
N PRO A 139 -11.01 -3.79 37.53
CA PRO A 139 -9.62 -3.44 37.18
C PRO A 139 -8.80 -4.61 36.65
N GLU A 140 -9.25 -5.86 36.90
CA GLU A 140 -8.62 -7.10 36.44
C GLU A 140 -8.80 -7.40 34.95
N LEU A 141 -9.72 -6.71 34.25
CA LEU A 141 -9.98 -6.95 32.84
C LEU A 141 -8.79 -6.54 31.97
N ARG A 142 -8.39 -7.46 31.12
CA ARG A 142 -7.31 -7.25 30.14
C ARG A 142 -7.87 -6.55 28.93
N ILE A 143 -7.34 -5.37 28.64
CA ILE A 143 -7.79 -4.54 27.53
C ILE A 143 -6.76 -4.60 26.40
N GLY A 144 -7.19 -4.99 25.21
CA GLY A 144 -6.40 -4.86 23.99
C GLY A 144 -7.15 -3.95 23.02
N LEU A 145 -6.51 -2.86 22.60
CA LEU A 145 -7.10 -1.85 21.74
C LEU A 145 -6.37 -1.78 20.41
N THR A 146 -7.03 -1.31 19.38
CA THR A 146 -6.32 -0.98 18.15
C THR A 146 -5.30 0.12 18.40
N ASN A 147 -4.14 0.03 17.73
CA ASN A 147 -3.09 1.06 17.86
C ASN A 147 -3.64 2.45 17.57
N GLU A 148 -4.54 2.56 16.57
CA GLU A 148 -5.19 3.81 16.21
C GLU A 148 -6.04 4.34 17.39
N PHE A 149 -6.91 3.52 17.96
CA PHE A 149 -7.77 3.93 19.08
C PHE A 149 -6.99 4.25 20.34
N LEU A 150 -5.89 3.53 20.58
CA LEU A 150 -5.01 3.76 21.74
C LEU A 150 -4.35 5.14 21.70
N ASP A 151 -3.92 5.61 20.51
CA ASP A 151 -3.15 6.83 20.34
C ASP A 151 -4.01 8.08 20.02
N ARG A 152 -5.24 7.90 19.55
CA ARG A 152 -6.13 9.03 19.21
C ARG A 152 -6.59 9.78 20.44
N ALA A 153 -6.63 11.10 20.32
CA ALA A 153 -7.12 11.96 21.41
C ALA A 153 -8.59 11.71 21.78
N ASP A 154 -9.42 11.31 20.83
CA ASP A 154 -10.84 10.95 21.00
C ASP A 154 -11.06 9.43 21.23
N GLY A 155 -10.01 8.65 21.30
CA GLY A 155 -10.01 7.21 21.59
C GLY A 155 -9.85 6.89 23.09
N TRP A 156 -8.90 6.00 23.41
CA TRP A 156 -8.66 5.54 24.77
C TRP A 156 -8.37 6.64 25.79
N PRO A 157 -7.55 7.69 25.49
CA PRO A 157 -7.32 8.78 26.43
C PRO A 157 -8.61 9.48 26.87
N ALA A 158 -9.52 9.78 25.93
CA ALA A 158 -10.81 10.40 26.22
C ALA A 158 -11.72 9.45 27.00
N LEU A 159 -11.80 8.19 26.57
CA LEU A 159 -12.62 7.18 27.22
C LEU A 159 -12.18 6.95 28.67
N ARG A 160 -10.88 6.74 28.88
CA ARG A 160 -10.28 6.54 30.20
C ARG A 160 -10.55 7.72 31.14
N ALA A 161 -10.38 8.94 30.64
CA ALA A 161 -10.62 10.15 31.44
C ALA A 161 -12.11 10.29 31.80
N ALA A 162 -13.00 10.15 30.82
CA ALA A 162 -14.45 10.31 31.00
C ALA A 162 -15.03 9.28 31.96
N TYR A 163 -14.62 8.02 31.85
CA TYR A 163 -15.14 6.91 32.67
C TYR A 163 -14.30 6.60 33.90
N ARG A 164 -13.13 7.27 34.08
CA ARG A 164 -12.16 7.03 35.16
C ARG A 164 -11.75 5.57 35.25
N LEU A 165 -11.45 4.96 34.09
CA LEU A 165 -11.13 3.54 34.00
C LEU A 165 -9.81 3.23 34.70
N PRO A 166 -9.78 2.22 35.62
CA PRO A 166 -8.61 1.91 36.45
C PRO A 166 -7.59 1.01 35.75
N GLN A 167 -7.94 0.39 34.61
CA GLN A 167 -7.12 -0.60 33.94
C GLN A 167 -5.77 -0.01 33.53
N ARG A 168 -4.70 -0.74 33.86
CA ARG A 168 -3.30 -0.34 33.57
C ARG A 168 -2.63 -1.20 32.50
N ASP A 169 -3.03 -2.46 32.39
CA ASP A 169 -2.55 -3.39 31.33
C ASP A 169 -3.43 -3.21 30.09
N VAL A 170 -3.08 -2.19 29.28
CA VAL A 170 -3.74 -1.88 28.02
C VAL A 170 -2.71 -2.05 26.90
N ARG A 171 -2.99 -2.93 25.94
CA ARG A 171 -2.08 -3.29 24.86
C ARG A 171 -2.56 -2.73 23.53
N GLY A 172 -1.64 -2.17 22.73
CA GLY A 172 -1.91 -1.80 21.35
C GLY A 172 -1.78 -3.02 20.43
N LEU A 173 -2.77 -3.25 19.59
CA LEU A 173 -2.85 -4.36 18.65
C LEU A 173 -3.27 -3.84 17.27
N GLU A 174 -2.96 -4.59 16.22
CA GLU A 174 -3.61 -4.43 14.93
C GLU A 174 -5.08 -4.87 15.03
N HIS A 175 -5.96 -4.20 14.25
CA HIS A 175 -7.41 -4.40 14.31
C HIS A 175 -7.82 -5.89 14.24
N ASP A 176 -7.33 -6.60 13.22
CA ASP A 176 -7.64 -8.03 13.07
C ASP A 176 -7.02 -8.91 14.17
N LEU A 177 -5.88 -8.50 14.74
CA LEU A 177 -5.25 -9.21 15.86
C LEU A 177 -6.00 -8.99 17.16
N ALA A 178 -6.61 -7.83 17.39
CA ALA A 178 -7.45 -7.56 18.56
C ALA A 178 -8.65 -8.51 18.59
N TYR A 179 -9.31 -8.74 17.46
CA TYR A 179 -10.39 -9.74 17.37
C TYR A 179 -9.93 -11.16 17.67
N ARG A 180 -8.75 -11.56 17.16
CA ARG A 180 -8.19 -12.90 17.47
C ARG A 180 -7.85 -13.04 18.94
N ALA A 181 -7.29 -12.01 19.55
CA ALA A 181 -6.94 -12.00 20.97
C ALA A 181 -8.18 -12.05 21.87
N VAL A 182 -9.27 -11.38 21.50
CA VAL A 182 -10.56 -11.50 22.20
C VAL A 182 -11.14 -12.90 22.01
N ALA A 183 -11.09 -13.45 20.81
CA ALA A 183 -11.61 -14.80 20.53
C ALA A 183 -10.87 -15.89 21.29
N SER A 184 -9.53 -15.80 21.39
CA SER A 184 -8.69 -16.75 22.13
C SER A 184 -8.77 -16.56 23.65
N GLY A 185 -9.36 -15.45 24.12
CA GLY A 185 -9.40 -15.10 25.54
C GLY A 185 -8.09 -14.55 26.08
N GLU A 186 -7.18 -14.09 25.25
CA GLU A 186 -5.96 -13.39 25.68
C GLU A 186 -6.27 -11.99 26.21
N ILE A 187 -7.30 -11.33 25.66
CA ILE A 187 -7.89 -10.09 26.15
C ILE A 187 -9.38 -10.27 26.40
N ASP A 188 -9.95 -9.43 27.23
CA ASP A 188 -11.36 -9.50 27.64
C ASP A 188 -12.20 -8.39 26.97
N VAL A 189 -11.55 -7.24 26.69
CA VAL A 189 -12.17 -6.03 26.15
C VAL A 189 -11.36 -5.50 24.97
N THR A 190 -12.05 -5.06 23.92
CA THR A 190 -11.42 -4.41 22.76
C THR A 190 -12.28 -3.26 22.25
N ASP A 191 -11.69 -2.31 21.52
CA ASP A 191 -12.46 -1.39 20.71
C ASP A 191 -12.91 -2.08 19.42
N VAL A 192 -14.07 -1.70 18.93
CA VAL A 192 -14.67 -2.19 17.69
C VAL A 192 -15.32 -1.02 16.96
N TYR A 193 -15.53 -1.17 15.66
CA TYR A 193 -16.44 -0.30 14.93
C TYR A 193 -17.84 -0.90 14.98
N THR A 194 -18.86 -0.08 15.16
CA THR A 194 -20.27 -0.57 15.31
C THR A 194 -20.76 -1.38 14.13
N THR A 195 -20.15 -1.25 12.96
CA THR A 195 -20.49 -1.99 11.73
C THR A 195 -19.59 -3.18 11.44
N ASP A 196 -18.70 -3.55 12.37
CA ASP A 196 -17.75 -4.65 12.15
C ASP A 196 -18.46 -6.02 12.09
N ALA A 197 -18.16 -6.79 11.05
CA ALA A 197 -18.70 -8.13 10.85
C ALA A 197 -18.35 -9.12 11.97
N GLN A 198 -17.19 -8.94 12.59
CA GLN A 198 -16.68 -9.76 13.68
C GLN A 198 -17.54 -9.70 14.94
N ILE A 199 -18.33 -8.65 15.13
CA ILE A 199 -19.31 -8.55 16.21
C ILE A 199 -20.25 -9.74 16.18
N LEU A 200 -20.73 -10.09 14.98
CA LEU A 200 -21.59 -11.26 14.79
C LEU A 200 -20.82 -12.58 14.88
N GLY A 201 -19.63 -12.62 14.25
CA GLY A 201 -18.82 -13.85 14.18
C GLY A 201 -18.23 -14.31 15.50
N LEU A 202 -17.97 -13.40 16.45
CA LEU A 202 -17.33 -13.67 17.74
C LEU A 202 -18.26 -13.54 18.94
N ASP A 203 -19.56 -13.35 18.70
CA ASP A 203 -20.57 -13.17 19.76
C ASP A 203 -20.18 -12.11 20.80
N LEU A 204 -19.76 -10.92 20.28
CA LEU A 204 -19.41 -9.79 21.12
C LEU A 204 -20.66 -9.04 21.58
N VAL A 205 -20.62 -8.54 22.81
CA VAL A 205 -21.59 -7.59 23.35
C VAL A 205 -20.95 -6.20 23.28
N LEU A 206 -21.64 -5.25 22.65
CA LEU A 206 -21.23 -3.86 22.66
C LEU A 206 -21.72 -3.21 23.95
N LEU A 207 -20.78 -2.61 24.69
CA LEU A 207 -21.12 -1.85 25.89
C LEU A 207 -21.67 -0.48 25.50
N ARG A 208 -22.80 -0.10 26.11
CA ARG A 208 -23.42 1.20 25.86
C ARG A 208 -22.53 2.33 26.36
N ASP A 209 -22.23 3.31 25.51
CA ASP A 209 -21.59 4.58 25.88
C ASP A 209 -22.60 5.47 26.65
N ASP A 210 -22.74 5.27 27.95
CA ASP A 210 -23.69 5.95 28.81
C ASP A 210 -23.31 7.41 29.16
N ARG A 211 -22.10 7.84 28.78
CA ARG A 211 -21.62 9.23 28.91
C ARG A 211 -21.49 9.95 27.57
N ARG A 212 -21.80 9.31 26.46
CA ARG A 212 -21.73 9.87 25.10
C ARG A 212 -20.35 10.46 24.79
N VAL A 213 -19.30 9.66 25.02
CA VAL A 213 -17.91 10.07 24.76
C VAL A 213 -17.61 10.01 23.27
N PHE A 214 -18.16 9.01 22.58
CA PHE A 214 -17.96 8.87 21.16
C PHE A 214 -18.85 9.86 20.39
N PRO A 215 -18.27 10.63 19.43
CA PRO A 215 -19.06 11.48 18.56
C PRO A 215 -19.82 10.65 17.51
N GLU A 216 -20.82 11.28 16.89
CA GLU A 216 -21.54 10.70 15.76
C GLU A 216 -20.62 10.65 14.52
N TYR A 217 -20.56 9.49 13.87
CA TYR A 217 -19.78 9.24 12.66
C TYR A 217 -20.69 8.80 11.52
N GLN A 218 -21.52 9.73 11.01
CA GLN A 218 -22.37 9.48 9.85
C GLN A 218 -21.54 9.20 8.62
N ALA A 219 -21.81 8.10 7.92
CA ALA A 219 -21.16 7.78 6.66
C ALA A 219 -21.60 8.75 5.56
N VAL A 220 -20.66 9.32 4.83
CA VAL A 220 -20.89 10.32 3.78
C VAL A 220 -19.98 10.07 2.57
N LEU A 221 -20.34 10.60 1.40
CA LEU A 221 -19.44 10.70 0.26
C LEU A 221 -18.83 12.09 0.23
N VAL A 222 -17.50 12.16 0.33
CA VAL A 222 -16.72 13.39 0.25
C VAL A 222 -16.23 13.54 -1.18
N HIS A 223 -16.41 14.69 -1.79
CA HIS A 223 -16.08 14.89 -3.18
C HIS A 223 -15.50 16.27 -3.45
N ARG A 224 -14.79 16.40 -4.57
CA ARG A 224 -14.33 17.70 -5.04
C ARG A 224 -15.51 18.61 -5.36
N ALA A 225 -15.43 19.88 -4.99
CA ALA A 225 -16.48 20.86 -5.26
C ALA A 225 -16.68 21.13 -6.76
N ASP A 226 -15.64 20.93 -7.58
CA ASP A 226 -15.72 21.11 -9.04
C ASP A 226 -16.31 19.91 -9.79
N LEU A 227 -16.58 18.79 -9.11
CA LEU A 227 -17.09 17.56 -9.73
C LEU A 227 -18.42 17.77 -10.46
N ALA A 228 -19.33 18.56 -9.86
CA ALA A 228 -20.61 18.89 -10.50
C ALA A 228 -20.48 19.61 -11.86
N ARG A 229 -19.42 20.39 -12.04
CA ARG A 229 -19.14 21.09 -13.31
C ARG A 229 -18.47 20.18 -14.34
N ARG A 230 -17.55 19.31 -13.88
CA ARG A 230 -16.81 18.36 -14.74
C ARG A 230 -17.66 17.19 -15.19
N SER A 231 -18.53 16.72 -14.32
CA SER A 231 -19.45 15.58 -14.57
C SER A 231 -20.80 15.85 -13.93
N PRO A 232 -21.72 16.57 -14.60
CA PRO A 232 -23.02 16.98 -14.03
C PRO A 232 -23.90 15.81 -13.56
N ALA A 233 -23.76 14.64 -14.17
CA ALA A 233 -24.50 13.45 -13.79
C ALA A 233 -23.94 12.72 -12.56
N ALA A 234 -22.71 13.05 -12.13
CA ALA A 234 -22.03 12.31 -11.04
C ALA A 234 -22.74 12.47 -9.69
N LEU A 235 -23.01 13.71 -9.27
CA LEU A 235 -23.67 13.96 -7.98
C LEU A 235 -25.09 13.35 -7.93
N PRO A 236 -25.96 13.54 -8.94
CA PRO A 236 -27.26 12.88 -8.96
C PRO A 236 -27.18 11.35 -8.85
N ALA A 237 -26.21 10.72 -9.54
CA ALA A 237 -26.00 9.28 -9.46
C ALA A 237 -25.66 8.83 -8.03
N MET A 238 -24.69 9.49 -7.39
CA MET A 238 -24.23 9.16 -6.04
C MET A 238 -25.27 9.45 -4.94
N ARG A 239 -26.09 10.51 -5.10
CA ARG A 239 -27.17 10.83 -4.17
C ARG A 239 -28.20 9.73 -4.00
N ARG A 240 -28.26 8.76 -4.92
CA ARG A 240 -29.14 7.59 -4.80
C ARG A 240 -28.79 6.70 -3.60
N LEU A 241 -27.59 6.86 -3.01
CA LEU A 241 -27.19 6.18 -1.78
C LEU A 241 -27.66 6.91 -0.50
N GLU A 242 -27.95 8.21 -0.58
CA GLU A 242 -28.27 9.04 0.59
C GLU A 242 -29.49 8.49 1.33
N GLY A 243 -29.35 8.21 2.64
CA GLY A 243 -30.39 7.68 3.51
C GLY A 243 -30.86 6.27 3.17
N ARG A 244 -30.10 5.48 2.41
CA ARG A 244 -30.54 4.17 1.88
C ARG A 244 -29.92 2.96 2.58
N LEU A 245 -28.86 3.16 3.34
CA LEU A 245 -28.16 2.08 4.06
C LEU A 245 -28.51 2.14 5.54
N SER A 246 -28.97 1.04 6.12
CA SER A 246 -29.05 0.93 7.57
C SER A 246 -27.77 0.32 8.15
N GLU A 247 -27.57 0.47 9.46
CA GLU A 247 -26.46 -0.13 10.19
C GLU A 247 -26.48 -1.66 10.06
N GLU A 248 -27.65 -2.29 10.22
CA GLU A 248 -27.79 -3.74 10.07
C GLU A 248 -27.47 -4.21 8.65
N GLU A 249 -27.90 -3.46 7.63
CA GLU A 249 -27.53 -3.77 6.24
C GLU A 249 -26.01 -3.67 6.04
N MET A 250 -25.34 -2.64 6.61
CA MET A 250 -23.92 -2.48 6.47
C MET A 250 -23.14 -3.59 7.16
N ILE A 251 -23.53 -4.00 8.37
CA ILE A 251 -22.98 -5.17 9.07
C ILE A 251 -23.11 -6.42 8.19
N ALA A 252 -24.28 -6.66 7.61
CA ALA A 252 -24.51 -7.82 6.75
C ALA A 252 -23.66 -7.79 5.47
N LEU A 253 -23.46 -6.61 4.87
CA LEU A 253 -22.59 -6.44 3.71
C LEU A 253 -21.11 -6.66 4.06
N ASN A 254 -20.67 -6.13 5.20
CA ASN A 254 -19.35 -6.37 5.73
C ASN A 254 -19.11 -7.86 6.01
N ALA A 255 -20.09 -8.55 6.61
CA ALA A 255 -20.01 -9.99 6.88
C ALA A 255 -19.86 -10.81 5.60
N ARG A 256 -20.64 -10.53 4.57
CA ARG A 256 -20.52 -11.21 3.26
C ARG A 256 -19.13 -11.02 2.64
N ALA A 257 -18.57 -9.81 2.73
CA ALA A 257 -17.25 -9.54 2.18
C ALA A 257 -16.13 -10.14 3.03
N GLN A 258 -16.21 -10.07 4.36
CA GLN A 258 -15.13 -10.46 5.27
C GLN A 258 -15.21 -11.93 5.70
N LEU A 259 -16.41 -12.41 6.07
CA LEU A 259 -16.58 -13.76 6.61
C LEU A 259 -16.85 -14.77 5.51
N ASP A 260 -17.70 -14.43 4.53
CA ASP A 260 -18.04 -15.32 3.42
C ASP A 260 -17.03 -15.21 2.25
N GLY A 261 -16.17 -14.18 2.27
CA GLY A 261 -15.13 -13.98 1.25
C GLY A 261 -15.68 -13.56 -0.13
N GLU A 262 -16.90 -13.03 -0.19
CA GLU A 262 -17.47 -12.54 -1.43
C GLU A 262 -16.72 -11.28 -1.93
N PRO A 263 -16.45 -11.16 -3.23
CA PRO A 263 -15.82 -9.96 -3.77
C PRO A 263 -16.65 -8.70 -3.46
N PRO A 264 -16.04 -7.62 -2.91
CA PRO A 264 -16.76 -6.38 -2.56
C PRO A 264 -17.61 -5.82 -3.72
N ALA A 265 -17.12 -5.91 -4.96
CA ALA A 265 -17.85 -5.49 -6.14
C ALA A 265 -19.16 -6.31 -6.35
N ALA A 266 -19.13 -7.61 -6.08
CA ALA A 266 -20.30 -8.48 -6.18
C ALA A 266 -21.32 -8.20 -5.05
N VAL A 267 -20.81 -7.99 -3.83
CA VAL A 267 -21.62 -7.62 -2.66
C VAL A 267 -22.34 -6.28 -2.93
N ALA A 268 -21.61 -5.26 -3.41
CA ALA A 268 -22.15 -3.95 -3.77
C ALA A 268 -23.23 -4.06 -4.87
N ALA A 269 -22.94 -4.76 -5.98
CA ALA A 269 -23.91 -4.99 -7.06
C ALA A 269 -25.18 -5.72 -6.59
N GLY A 270 -25.00 -6.71 -5.70
CA GLY A 270 -26.11 -7.43 -5.09
C GLY A 270 -27.02 -6.52 -4.26
N TRP A 271 -26.44 -5.61 -3.49
CA TRP A 271 -27.21 -4.63 -2.73
C TRP A 271 -27.88 -3.60 -3.63
N LEU A 272 -27.16 -3.01 -4.61
CA LEU A 272 -27.73 -2.05 -5.56
C LEU A 272 -28.92 -2.61 -6.33
N ARG A 273 -28.87 -3.88 -6.70
CA ARG A 273 -29.97 -4.58 -7.35
C ARG A 273 -31.20 -4.70 -6.43
N ARG A 274 -31.01 -5.06 -5.16
CA ARG A 274 -32.13 -5.20 -4.20
C ARG A 274 -32.71 -3.86 -3.77
N ALA A 275 -31.85 -2.90 -3.44
CA ALA A 275 -32.25 -1.62 -2.86
C ALA A 275 -32.73 -0.59 -3.90
N LEU A 276 -32.10 -0.58 -5.09
CA LEU A 276 -32.31 0.44 -6.11
C LEU A 276 -32.82 -0.12 -7.45
N GLY A 277 -32.99 -1.44 -7.59
CA GLY A 277 -33.43 -2.08 -8.84
C GLY A 277 -32.41 -2.05 -9.97
N ILE A 278 -31.11 -1.77 -9.66
CA ILE A 278 -30.06 -1.61 -10.66
C ILE A 278 -29.37 -2.94 -10.89
N ALA A 279 -29.46 -3.48 -12.10
CA ALA A 279 -28.74 -4.68 -12.50
C ALA A 279 -27.37 -4.32 -13.06
N ILE A 280 -26.33 -4.50 -12.26
CA ILE A 280 -24.95 -4.27 -12.68
C ILE A 280 -24.28 -5.62 -12.92
N GLU A 281 -23.78 -5.82 -14.13
CA GLU A 281 -22.90 -6.93 -14.42
C GLU A 281 -21.49 -6.61 -13.87
N VAL A 282 -21.09 -7.29 -12.82
CA VAL A 282 -19.71 -7.25 -12.33
C VAL A 282 -18.90 -8.22 -13.17
N PRO A 283 -17.97 -7.74 -14.00
CA PRO A 283 -17.12 -8.63 -14.78
C PRO A 283 -16.31 -9.52 -13.84
N SER A 284 -16.63 -10.77 -13.77
CA SER A 284 -15.80 -11.75 -13.07
C SER A 284 -14.55 -11.98 -13.92
N GLN A 285 -13.48 -11.26 -13.64
CA GLN A 285 -12.21 -11.51 -14.30
C GLN A 285 -11.72 -12.90 -13.89
N ALA A 286 -11.55 -13.79 -14.85
CA ALA A 286 -10.94 -15.08 -14.61
C ALA A 286 -9.57 -14.91 -13.92
N MET A 287 -9.25 -15.76 -12.97
CA MET A 287 -8.00 -15.71 -12.20
C MET A 287 -6.74 -15.50 -13.08
N PRO A 288 -6.58 -16.19 -14.25
CA PRO A 288 -5.43 -15.95 -15.13
C PRO A 288 -5.34 -14.51 -15.64
N ALA A 289 -6.46 -13.90 -15.99
CA ALA A 289 -6.47 -12.51 -16.49
C ALA A 289 -6.10 -11.52 -15.37
N ARG A 290 -6.54 -11.75 -14.12
CA ARG A 290 -6.13 -10.96 -12.96
C ARG A 290 -4.63 -11.08 -12.70
N ILE A 291 -4.10 -12.31 -12.68
CA ILE A 291 -2.66 -12.55 -12.48
C ILE A 291 -1.86 -11.88 -13.59
N LEU A 292 -2.24 -12.03 -14.87
CA LEU A 292 -1.53 -11.41 -15.97
C LEU A 292 -1.49 -9.88 -15.83
N ARG A 293 -2.61 -9.24 -15.52
CA ARG A 293 -2.66 -7.80 -15.30
C ARG A 293 -1.73 -7.38 -14.15
N ARG A 294 -1.78 -8.09 -13.01
CA ARG A 294 -0.90 -7.81 -11.86
C ARG A 294 0.58 -8.03 -12.19
N THR A 295 0.86 -9.02 -13.03
CA THR A 295 2.22 -9.26 -13.53
C THR A 295 2.73 -8.07 -14.34
N LEU A 296 1.93 -7.57 -15.27
CA LEU A 296 2.30 -6.42 -16.10
C LEU A 296 2.48 -5.15 -15.27
N GLU A 297 1.57 -4.86 -14.33
CA GLU A 297 1.68 -3.74 -13.40
C GLU A 297 2.99 -3.84 -12.58
N HIS A 298 3.25 -5.01 -12.01
CA HIS A 298 4.43 -5.25 -11.18
C HIS A 298 5.74 -5.13 -11.97
N LEU A 299 5.77 -5.71 -13.18
CA LEU A 299 6.92 -5.61 -14.07
C LEU A 299 7.18 -4.17 -14.51
N ALA A 300 6.14 -3.39 -14.77
CA ALA A 300 6.27 -1.97 -15.15
C ALA A 300 6.95 -1.17 -14.01
N LEU A 301 6.51 -1.35 -12.76
CA LEU A 301 7.10 -0.70 -11.59
C LEU A 301 8.58 -1.10 -11.42
N VAL A 302 8.86 -2.39 -11.45
CA VAL A 302 10.21 -2.95 -11.27
C VAL A 302 11.14 -2.51 -12.39
N ALA A 303 10.71 -2.62 -13.65
CA ALA A 303 11.52 -2.26 -14.80
C ALA A 303 11.83 -0.76 -14.82
N ALA A 304 10.84 0.12 -14.58
CA ALA A 304 11.05 1.55 -14.53
C ALA A 304 12.06 1.94 -13.43
N ALA A 305 11.88 1.42 -12.22
CA ALA A 305 12.76 1.70 -11.09
C ALA A 305 14.19 1.16 -11.33
N LEU A 306 14.31 -0.08 -11.82
CA LEU A 306 15.60 -0.71 -12.06
C LEU A 306 16.37 -0.05 -13.18
N LEU A 307 15.74 0.28 -14.30
CA LEU A 307 16.39 0.99 -15.41
C LEU A 307 16.89 2.37 -14.98
N ALA A 308 16.06 3.12 -14.24
CA ALA A 308 16.48 4.39 -13.65
C ALA A 308 17.67 4.21 -12.69
N ALA A 309 17.61 3.19 -11.82
CA ALA A 309 18.68 2.89 -10.88
C ALA A 309 20.00 2.54 -11.62
N ILE A 310 19.96 1.73 -12.65
CA ILE A 310 21.14 1.38 -13.46
C ILE A 310 21.73 2.64 -14.12
N ALA A 311 20.86 3.46 -14.75
CA ALA A 311 21.28 4.67 -15.45
C ALA A 311 21.99 5.68 -14.55
N VAL A 312 21.64 5.75 -13.28
CA VAL A 312 22.25 6.65 -12.28
C VAL A 312 23.38 5.97 -11.52
N ALA A 313 23.17 4.74 -11.06
CA ALA A 313 24.11 4.07 -10.17
C ALA A 313 25.42 3.66 -10.84
N VAL A 314 25.40 3.24 -12.13
CA VAL A 314 26.63 2.87 -12.84
C VAL A 314 27.55 4.09 -13.00
N PRO A 315 27.10 5.26 -13.50
CA PRO A 315 27.91 6.48 -13.51
C PRO A 315 28.43 6.91 -12.13
N LEU A 316 27.56 6.83 -11.09
CA LEU A 316 27.97 7.14 -9.72
C LEU A 316 29.05 6.17 -9.21
N GLY A 317 28.94 4.88 -9.51
CA GLY A 317 29.95 3.87 -9.19
C GLY A 317 31.28 4.11 -9.90
N VAL A 318 31.23 4.53 -11.17
CA VAL A 318 32.41 4.95 -11.93
C VAL A 318 33.06 6.19 -11.33
N LEU A 319 32.26 7.20 -10.97
CA LEU A 319 32.77 8.41 -10.29
C LEU A 319 33.39 8.07 -8.95
N ALA A 320 32.74 7.22 -8.17
CA ALA A 320 33.23 6.74 -6.87
C ALA A 320 34.58 6.00 -6.99
N ALA A 321 34.75 5.17 -8.03
CA ALA A 321 35.98 4.44 -8.27
C ALA A 321 37.13 5.35 -8.74
N ARG A 322 36.83 6.41 -9.47
CA ARG A 322 37.86 7.33 -10.02
C ARG A 322 38.26 8.44 -9.06
N ARG A 323 37.41 8.83 -8.12
CA ARG A 323 37.64 9.92 -7.17
C ARG A 323 37.38 9.45 -5.74
N PRO A 324 38.40 9.07 -4.95
CA PRO A 324 38.20 8.51 -3.60
C PRO A 324 37.38 9.40 -2.66
N ALA A 325 37.53 10.73 -2.76
CA ALA A 325 36.73 11.66 -1.96
C ALA A 325 35.24 11.61 -2.35
N ALA A 326 34.92 11.62 -3.65
CA ALA A 326 33.57 11.45 -4.17
C ALA A 326 33.01 10.06 -3.81
N GLY A 327 33.86 9.03 -3.86
CA GLY A 327 33.51 7.66 -3.48
C GLY A 327 32.99 7.55 -2.05
N ARG A 328 33.66 8.20 -1.09
CA ARG A 328 33.18 8.23 0.30
C ARG A 328 31.80 8.89 0.44
N VAL A 329 31.61 10.01 -0.26
CA VAL A 329 30.32 10.74 -0.21
C VAL A 329 29.22 9.93 -0.89
N VAL A 330 29.45 9.43 -2.10
CA VAL A 330 28.46 8.66 -2.87
C VAL A 330 28.06 7.39 -2.12
N LEU A 331 29.02 6.57 -1.71
CA LEU A 331 28.74 5.32 -0.99
C LEU A 331 28.08 5.58 0.36
N GLY A 332 28.49 6.66 1.06
CA GLY A 332 27.83 7.10 2.30
C GLY A 332 26.38 7.50 2.07
N ALA A 333 26.12 8.36 1.08
CA ALA A 333 24.78 8.84 0.78
C ALA A 333 23.82 7.71 0.39
N VAL A 334 24.21 6.84 -0.56
CA VAL A 334 23.35 5.70 -0.96
C VAL A 334 23.22 4.67 0.17
N GLY A 335 24.24 4.55 1.04
CA GLY A 335 24.19 3.71 2.24
C GLY A 335 23.15 4.22 3.25
N ILE A 336 23.12 5.54 3.52
CA ILE A 336 22.13 6.17 4.39
C ILE A 336 20.71 5.91 3.87
N VAL A 337 20.47 6.10 2.58
CA VAL A 337 19.14 5.85 1.97
C VAL A 337 18.65 4.43 2.28
N GLN A 338 19.53 3.44 2.23
CA GLN A 338 19.15 2.04 2.47
C GLN A 338 18.91 1.71 3.97
N THR A 339 19.33 2.58 4.89
CA THR A 339 18.99 2.42 6.32
C THR A 339 17.57 2.89 6.65
N ILE A 340 16.97 3.70 5.79
CA ILE A 340 15.59 4.15 5.96
C ILE A 340 14.66 2.94 5.71
N PRO A 341 13.75 2.58 6.62
CA PRO A 341 12.78 1.51 6.36
C PRO A 341 12.02 1.76 5.04
N SER A 342 11.86 0.72 4.22
CA SER A 342 11.24 0.86 2.88
C SER A 342 9.84 1.45 2.94
N LEU A 343 9.05 1.07 3.94
CA LEU A 343 7.72 1.63 4.16
C LEU A 343 7.77 3.13 4.47
N ALA A 344 8.71 3.56 5.32
CA ALA A 344 8.87 4.98 5.65
C ALA A 344 9.30 5.79 4.42
N LEU A 345 10.24 5.27 3.62
CA LEU A 345 10.67 5.93 2.38
C LEU A 345 9.50 6.07 1.40
N LEU A 346 8.67 5.03 1.26
CA LEU A 346 7.49 5.06 0.42
C LEU A 346 6.52 6.18 0.84
N VAL A 347 6.23 6.28 2.15
CA VAL A 347 5.34 7.31 2.71
C VAL A 347 5.93 8.71 2.54
N PHE A 348 7.25 8.88 2.69
CA PHE A 348 7.93 10.17 2.46
C PHE A 348 7.86 10.66 1.02
N MET A 349 7.66 9.77 0.05
CA MET A 349 7.49 10.17 -1.35
C MET A 349 6.08 10.68 -1.67
N ILE A 350 5.06 10.34 -0.86
CA ILE A 350 3.66 10.78 -1.11
C ILE A 350 3.52 12.31 -1.16
N PRO A 351 4.04 13.11 -0.20
CA PRO A 351 3.93 14.57 -0.25
C PRO A 351 4.58 15.19 -1.48
N LEU A 352 5.57 14.51 -2.09
CA LEU A 352 6.34 15.02 -3.22
C LEU A 352 5.74 14.59 -4.57
N LEU A 353 5.22 13.37 -4.67
CA LEU A 353 4.87 12.72 -5.94
C LEU A 353 3.43 12.22 -6.01
N GLY A 354 2.62 12.46 -4.95
CA GLY A 354 1.26 11.95 -4.85
C GLY A 354 1.18 10.48 -4.48
N ILE A 355 0.07 9.82 -4.79
CA ILE A 355 -0.17 8.39 -4.58
C ILE A 355 0.03 7.60 -5.87
N GLY A 356 0.15 6.28 -5.78
CA GLY A 356 0.21 5.39 -6.94
C GLY A 356 1.62 5.03 -7.40
N ALA A 357 1.82 4.91 -8.71
CA ALA A 357 3.05 4.37 -9.29
C ALA A 357 4.28 5.28 -9.13
N ALA A 358 4.11 6.61 -9.23
CA ALA A 358 5.24 7.55 -9.21
C ALA A 358 6.06 7.50 -7.90
N PRO A 359 5.46 7.65 -6.70
CA PRO A 359 6.19 7.53 -5.45
C PRO A 359 6.76 6.12 -5.22
N ALA A 360 6.06 5.07 -5.68
CA ALA A 360 6.57 3.70 -5.61
C ALA A 360 7.85 3.54 -6.44
N ILE A 361 7.84 3.98 -7.70
CA ILE A 361 9.02 3.93 -8.58
C ILE A 361 10.18 4.72 -7.98
N ALA A 362 9.95 5.92 -7.42
CA ALA A 362 10.98 6.73 -6.79
C ALA A 362 11.61 6.03 -5.57
N ALA A 363 10.80 5.44 -4.69
CA ALA A 363 11.29 4.68 -3.54
C ALA A 363 12.10 3.45 -3.98
N LEU A 364 11.58 2.66 -4.93
CA LEU A 364 12.25 1.49 -5.48
C LEU A 364 13.57 1.85 -6.18
N PHE A 365 13.59 2.96 -6.92
CA PHE A 365 14.80 3.51 -7.53
C PHE A 365 15.86 3.80 -6.49
N LEU A 366 15.52 4.51 -5.42
CA LEU A 366 16.46 4.85 -4.35
C LEU A 366 17.04 3.61 -3.68
N TYR A 367 16.18 2.61 -3.41
CA TYR A 367 16.63 1.32 -2.84
C TYR A 367 17.53 0.53 -3.78
N GLY A 368 17.27 0.61 -5.08
CA GLY A 368 18.05 -0.07 -6.11
C GLY A 368 19.46 0.50 -6.31
N LEU A 369 19.74 1.73 -5.85
CA LEU A 369 21.01 2.41 -6.11
C LEU A 369 22.22 1.72 -5.43
N LEU A 370 22.12 1.40 -4.13
CA LEU A 370 23.28 0.94 -3.36
C LEU A 370 23.92 -0.35 -3.92
N PRO A 371 23.16 -1.43 -4.21
CA PRO A 371 23.76 -2.64 -4.76
C PRO A 371 24.53 -2.38 -6.06
N VAL A 372 23.97 -1.55 -6.95
CA VAL A 372 24.58 -1.26 -8.25
C VAL A 372 25.79 -0.34 -8.09
N VAL A 373 25.71 0.75 -7.31
CA VAL A 373 26.84 1.66 -7.05
C VAL A 373 27.99 0.91 -6.41
N ARG A 374 27.71 0.13 -5.36
CA ARG A 374 28.73 -0.60 -4.58
C ARG A 374 29.46 -1.64 -5.42
N ASN A 375 28.70 -2.42 -6.20
CA ASN A 375 29.30 -3.44 -7.06
C ASN A 375 30.02 -2.85 -8.26
N THR A 376 29.55 -1.74 -8.84
CA THR A 376 30.28 -1.01 -9.89
C THR A 376 31.59 -0.46 -9.36
N HIS A 377 31.56 0.18 -8.19
CA HIS A 377 32.78 0.67 -7.53
C HIS A 377 33.76 -0.48 -7.24
N ALA A 378 33.28 -1.57 -6.62
CA ALA A 378 34.14 -2.72 -6.28
C ALA A 378 34.70 -3.40 -7.53
N GLY A 379 33.90 -3.57 -8.58
CA GLY A 379 34.35 -4.15 -9.84
C GLY A 379 35.42 -3.33 -10.53
N LEU A 380 35.30 -2.01 -10.51
CA LEU A 380 36.29 -1.13 -11.10
C LEU A 380 37.55 -1.05 -10.23
N THR A 381 37.45 -0.93 -8.92
CA THR A 381 38.65 -0.84 -8.03
C THR A 381 39.40 -2.16 -7.92
N GLY A 382 38.69 -3.29 -8.12
CA GLY A 382 39.29 -4.63 -8.10
C GLY A 382 40.02 -5.05 -9.38
N ILE A 383 40.09 -4.21 -10.41
CA ILE A 383 40.86 -4.51 -11.62
C ILE A 383 42.36 -4.49 -11.27
N ALA A 384 43.06 -5.57 -11.64
CA ALA A 384 44.49 -5.71 -11.42
C ALA A 384 45.26 -4.53 -12.01
N PRO A 385 46.23 -3.95 -11.25
CA PRO A 385 47.04 -2.78 -11.70
C PRO A 385 47.68 -3.00 -13.04
N GLU A 386 48.21 -4.20 -13.29
CA GLU A 386 48.94 -4.57 -14.52
C GLU A 386 48.06 -4.41 -15.78
N LEU A 387 46.74 -4.72 -15.67
CA LEU A 387 45.84 -4.53 -16.78
C LEU A 387 45.58 -3.04 -17.07
N ARG A 388 45.57 -2.21 -16.04
CA ARG A 388 45.43 -0.75 -16.19
C ARG A 388 46.67 -0.13 -16.79
N GLU A 389 47.87 -0.57 -16.35
CA GLU A 389 49.16 -0.14 -16.87
C GLU A 389 49.33 -0.53 -18.33
N SER A 390 48.95 -1.76 -18.70
CA SER A 390 48.92 -2.22 -20.08
C SER A 390 48.04 -1.34 -20.99
N ALA A 391 46.86 -0.96 -20.51
CA ALA A 391 45.98 -0.07 -21.24
C ALA A 391 46.54 1.36 -21.39
N LEU A 392 47.29 1.83 -20.39
CA LEU A 392 48.02 3.11 -20.46
C LEU A 392 49.18 3.03 -21.46
N ALA A 393 49.97 1.95 -21.43
CA ALA A 393 51.10 1.74 -22.34
C ALA A 393 50.64 1.67 -23.83
N LEU A 394 49.41 1.18 -24.09
CA LEU A 394 48.81 1.21 -25.39
C LEU A 394 48.30 2.60 -25.84
N GLY A 395 48.47 3.64 -25.02
CA GLY A 395 48.09 5.01 -25.33
C GLY A 395 46.59 5.26 -25.30
N LEU A 396 45.79 4.40 -24.67
CA LEU A 396 44.32 4.56 -24.62
C LEU A 396 43.94 5.81 -23.79
N PRO A 397 43.17 6.75 -24.39
CA PRO A 397 42.67 7.90 -23.65
C PRO A 397 41.69 7.45 -22.56
N PRO A 398 41.46 8.26 -21.49
CA PRO A 398 40.66 7.86 -20.32
C PRO A 398 39.27 7.31 -20.62
N TYR A 399 38.61 7.87 -21.66
CA TYR A 399 37.28 7.40 -22.07
C TYR A 399 37.33 6.02 -22.77
N ALA A 400 38.29 5.83 -23.69
CA ALA A 400 38.48 4.56 -24.38
C ALA A 400 38.88 3.46 -23.39
N ARG A 401 39.77 3.76 -22.43
CA ARG A 401 40.15 2.85 -21.37
C ARG A 401 38.94 2.43 -20.53
N LEU A 402 38.09 3.38 -20.11
CA LEU A 402 36.85 3.06 -19.38
C LEU A 402 35.98 2.11 -20.19
N ARG A 403 35.69 2.47 -21.45
CA ARG A 403 34.68 1.76 -22.27
C ARG A 403 35.19 0.41 -22.76
N LEU A 404 36.44 0.31 -23.16
CA LEU A 404 36.97 -0.86 -23.84
C LEU A 404 37.67 -1.84 -22.91
N VAL A 405 38.14 -1.38 -21.74
CA VAL A 405 38.89 -2.21 -20.81
C VAL A 405 38.20 -2.29 -19.45
N GLU A 406 38.02 -1.16 -18.77
CA GLU A 406 37.59 -1.16 -17.36
C GLU A 406 36.16 -1.65 -17.18
N LEU A 407 35.15 -1.16 -17.97
CA LEU A 407 33.77 -1.58 -17.88
C LEU A 407 33.58 -3.06 -18.26
N PRO A 408 34.19 -3.58 -19.35
CA PRO A 408 34.11 -5.01 -19.65
C PRO A 408 34.70 -5.92 -18.58
N LEU A 409 35.81 -5.49 -17.94
CA LEU A 409 36.42 -6.24 -16.85
C LEU A 409 35.58 -6.19 -15.56
N ALA A 410 34.93 -5.05 -15.30
CA ALA A 410 34.04 -4.87 -14.16
C ALA A 410 32.61 -5.44 -14.40
N ALA A 411 32.26 -5.83 -15.64
CA ALA A 411 30.90 -6.27 -16.00
C ALA A 411 30.35 -7.38 -15.11
N PRO A 412 31.11 -8.42 -14.69
CA PRO A 412 30.61 -9.44 -13.78
C PRO A 412 30.13 -8.86 -12.44
N ALA A 413 30.89 -7.93 -11.86
CA ALA A 413 30.53 -7.28 -10.60
C ALA A 413 29.33 -6.33 -10.79
N ILE A 414 29.31 -5.56 -11.87
CA ILE A 414 28.17 -4.69 -12.21
C ILE A 414 26.91 -5.49 -12.36
N LEU A 415 26.93 -6.60 -13.12
CA LEU A 415 25.78 -7.49 -13.30
C LEU A 415 25.33 -8.13 -11.98
N ALA A 416 26.25 -8.51 -11.10
CA ALA A 416 25.91 -9.00 -9.77
C ALA A 416 25.18 -7.93 -8.94
N GLY A 417 25.60 -6.66 -9.03
CA GLY A 417 24.91 -5.53 -8.39
C GLY A 417 23.52 -5.29 -8.97
N VAL A 418 23.38 -5.33 -10.29
CA VAL A 418 22.08 -5.20 -10.98
C VAL A 418 21.14 -6.35 -10.62
N LYS A 419 21.62 -7.59 -10.62
CA LYS A 419 20.86 -8.77 -10.18
C LYS A 419 20.34 -8.61 -8.75
N THR A 420 21.21 -8.21 -7.83
CA THR A 420 20.83 -7.99 -6.42
C THR A 420 19.77 -6.90 -6.32
N SER A 421 19.96 -5.78 -7.03
CA SER A 421 18.98 -4.69 -7.10
C SER A 421 17.63 -5.18 -7.65
N ALA A 422 17.63 -5.95 -8.74
CA ALA A 422 16.41 -6.48 -9.36
C ALA A 422 15.61 -7.37 -8.39
N VAL A 423 16.27 -8.30 -7.70
CA VAL A 423 15.62 -9.21 -6.74
C VAL A 423 15.03 -8.43 -5.56
N ILE A 424 15.79 -7.47 -5.01
CA ILE A 424 15.29 -6.58 -3.94
C ILE A 424 14.09 -5.78 -4.44
N THR A 425 14.18 -5.18 -5.63
CA THR A 425 13.11 -4.36 -6.19
C THR A 425 11.84 -5.16 -6.44
N VAL A 426 11.93 -6.41 -6.96
CA VAL A 426 10.76 -7.30 -7.12
C VAL A 426 10.06 -7.54 -5.78
N GLY A 427 10.79 -7.86 -4.73
CA GLY A 427 10.22 -8.09 -3.41
C GLY A 427 9.59 -6.80 -2.82
N THR A 428 10.34 -5.70 -2.85
CA THR A 428 9.91 -4.43 -2.24
C THR A 428 8.76 -3.77 -3.00
N ALA A 429 8.63 -4.01 -4.32
CA ALA A 429 7.53 -3.47 -5.12
C ALA A 429 6.15 -3.92 -4.64
N THR A 430 6.05 -5.03 -3.91
CA THR A 430 4.78 -5.46 -3.28
C THR A 430 4.26 -4.44 -2.27
N LEU A 431 5.15 -3.68 -1.60
CA LEU A 431 4.78 -2.63 -0.67
C LEU A 431 4.14 -1.42 -1.36
N GLY A 432 4.38 -1.22 -2.67
CA GLY A 432 3.76 -0.17 -3.46
C GLY A 432 2.23 -0.24 -3.47
N ALA A 433 1.66 -1.41 -3.22
CA ALA A 433 0.21 -1.59 -3.10
C ALA A 433 -0.39 -0.81 -1.92
N LEU A 434 0.39 -0.49 -0.86
CA LEU A 434 -0.05 0.33 0.28
C LEU A 434 -0.41 1.76 -0.12
N ILE A 435 0.12 2.23 -1.23
CA ILE A 435 -0.12 3.58 -1.77
C ILE A 435 -0.79 3.55 -3.14
N GLY A 436 -1.44 2.43 -3.50
CA GLY A 436 -2.20 2.31 -4.74
C GLY A 436 -1.36 2.07 -6.01
N ALA A 437 -0.09 1.71 -5.91
CA ALA A 437 0.75 1.45 -7.08
C ALA A 437 0.39 0.15 -7.84
N GLY A 438 -0.47 -0.68 -7.31
CA GLY A 438 -0.89 -1.94 -7.95
C GLY A 438 0.09 -3.10 -7.78
N GLY A 439 0.11 -4.01 -8.75
CA GLY A 439 0.99 -5.17 -8.76
C GLY A 439 0.58 -6.29 -7.80
N TYR A 440 1.51 -7.21 -7.54
CA TYR A 440 1.25 -8.39 -6.71
C TYR A 440 0.99 -8.09 -5.22
N GLY A 441 1.39 -6.93 -4.74
CA GLY A 441 1.10 -6.51 -3.37
C GLY A 441 -0.39 -6.32 -3.09
N GLN A 442 -1.19 -5.98 -4.11
CA GLN A 442 -2.62 -5.72 -3.93
C GLN A 442 -3.39 -6.96 -3.45
N PRO A 443 -3.33 -8.14 -4.11
CA PRO A 443 -3.99 -9.33 -3.60
C PRO A 443 -3.41 -9.79 -2.25
N ILE A 444 -2.11 -9.59 -1.98
CA ILE A 444 -1.51 -9.91 -0.67
C ILE A 444 -2.17 -9.08 0.42
N LEU A 445 -2.20 -7.75 0.28
CA LEU A 445 -2.78 -6.87 1.29
C LEU A 445 -4.28 -7.08 1.46
N THR A 446 -5.01 -7.26 0.34
CA THR A 446 -6.44 -7.58 0.38
C THR A 446 -6.66 -8.91 1.10
N GLY A 447 -5.86 -9.93 0.80
CA GLY A 447 -5.95 -11.24 1.44
C GLY A 447 -5.64 -11.20 2.94
N ILE A 448 -4.67 -10.38 3.38
CA ILE A 448 -4.38 -10.17 4.81
C ILE A 448 -5.60 -9.58 5.50
N ARG A 449 -6.20 -8.53 4.93
CA ARG A 449 -7.38 -7.85 5.50
C ARG A 449 -8.63 -8.72 5.54
N LEU A 450 -8.83 -9.55 4.52
CA LEU A 450 -9.96 -10.49 4.44
C LEU A 450 -9.66 -11.85 5.10
N ALA A 451 -8.51 -12.00 5.77
CA ALA A 451 -8.01 -13.27 6.29
C ALA A 451 -8.06 -14.42 5.25
N SER A 452 -7.93 -14.10 3.96
CA SER A 452 -8.05 -15.03 2.83
C SER A 452 -6.70 -15.52 2.35
N VAL A 453 -6.31 -16.71 2.76
CA VAL A 453 -5.08 -17.37 2.31
C VAL A 453 -5.02 -17.51 0.77
N PRO A 454 -6.11 -17.88 0.06
CA PRO A 454 -6.09 -17.93 -1.40
C PRO A 454 -5.70 -16.62 -2.08
N LEU A 455 -6.20 -15.47 -1.58
CA LEU A 455 -5.84 -14.14 -2.10
C LEU A 455 -4.39 -13.78 -1.80
N ILE A 456 -3.89 -14.11 -0.60
CA ILE A 456 -2.47 -13.91 -0.26
C ILE A 456 -1.60 -14.69 -1.25
N LEU A 457 -1.93 -15.96 -1.50
CA LEU A 457 -1.19 -16.80 -2.43
C LEU A 457 -1.30 -16.34 -3.88
N GLU A 458 -2.43 -15.76 -4.31
CA GLU A 458 -2.60 -15.15 -5.64
C GLU A 458 -1.56 -14.06 -5.94
N GLY A 459 -1.08 -13.37 -4.91
CA GLY A 459 -0.01 -12.38 -5.05
C GLY A 459 1.38 -12.91 -4.70
N ALA A 460 1.50 -13.64 -3.60
CA ALA A 460 2.80 -14.06 -3.05
C ALA A 460 3.51 -15.09 -3.95
N VAL A 461 2.77 -16.06 -4.49
CA VAL A 461 3.37 -17.12 -5.36
C VAL A 461 3.91 -16.53 -6.66
N PRO A 462 3.17 -15.71 -7.43
CA PRO A 462 3.73 -15.09 -8.62
C PRO A 462 4.88 -14.10 -8.31
N ALA A 463 4.84 -13.36 -7.19
CA ALA A 463 5.93 -12.48 -6.79
C ALA A 463 7.23 -13.26 -6.53
N ALA A 464 7.15 -14.38 -5.79
CA ALA A 464 8.29 -15.25 -5.54
C ALA A 464 8.80 -15.90 -6.83
N ALA A 465 7.90 -16.37 -7.68
CA ALA A 465 8.25 -16.94 -8.98
C ALA A 465 8.96 -15.92 -9.88
N LEU A 466 8.48 -14.67 -9.91
CA LEU A 466 9.13 -13.58 -10.65
C LEU A 466 10.52 -13.25 -10.11
N ALA A 467 10.72 -13.23 -8.78
CA ALA A 467 12.04 -13.02 -8.18
C ALA A 467 13.03 -14.15 -8.58
N LEU A 468 12.59 -15.41 -8.52
CA LEU A 468 13.39 -16.54 -8.96
C LEU A 468 13.68 -16.51 -10.46
N PHE A 469 12.69 -16.15 -11.28
CA PHE A 469 12.88 -15.98 -12.72
C PHE A 469 13.88 -14.86 -13.02
N ALA A 470 13.76 -13.70 -12.37
CA ALA A 470 14.70 -12.60 -12.52
C ALA A 470 16.12 -13.04 -12.15
N GLN A 471 16.29 -13.77 -11.04
CA GLN A 471 17.58 -14.32 -10.64
C GLN A 471 18.17 -15.23 -11.73
N GLY A 472 17.39 -16.19 -12.22
CA GLY A 472 17.84 -17.09 -13.28
C GLY A 472 18.14 -16.39 -14.62
N ALA A 473 17.34 -15.38 -14.98
CA ALA A 473 17.56 -14.57 -16.18
C ALA A 473 18.89 -13.80 -16.11
N PHE A 474 19.21 -13.21 -14.96
CA PHE A 474 20.51 -12.54 -14.77
C PHE A 474 21.67 -13.54 -14.73
N ASP A 475 21.51 -14.74 -14.17
CA ASP A 475 22.54 -15.79 -14.23
C ASP A 475 22.80 -16.24 -15.69
N LEU A 476 21.75 -16.29 -16.51
CA LEU A 476 21.90 -16.57 -17.93
C LEU A 476 22.56 -15.39 -18.67
N ALA A 477 22.13 -14.16 -18.40
CA ALA A 477 22.73 -12.95 -18.97
C ALA A 477 24.22 -12.86 -18.64
N GLU A 478 24.62 -13.18 -17.41
CA GLU A 478 26.03 -13.25 -17.02
C GLU A 478 26.83 -14.24 -17.88
N ARG A 479 26.22 -15.41 -18.18
CA ARG A 479 26.89 -16.43 -19.05
C ARG A 479 27.06 -15.95 -20.48
N VAL A 480 26.21 -15.07 -20.99
CA VAL A 480 26.24 -14.53 -22.35
C VAL A 480 27.17 -13.31 -22.43
N VAL A 481 27.03 -12.36 -21.49
CA VAL A 481 27.72 -11.07 -21.52
C VAL A 481 29.18 -11.18 -21.04
N VAL A 482 29.46 -12.06 -20.06
CA VAL A 482 30.79 -12.17 -19.47
C VAL A 482 31.63 -13.19 -20.26
N PRO A 483 32.78 -12.80 -20.82
CA PRO A 483 33.68 -13.69 -21.54
C PRO A 483 34.12 -14.89 -20.69
N ARG A 484 34.29 -16.06 -21.32
CA ARG A 484 34.63 -17.33 -20.65
C ARG A 484 35.90 -17.24 -19.78
N GLY A 485 36.90 -16.45 -20.18
CA GLY A 485 38.15 -16.25 -19.44
C GLY A 485 37.93 -15.58 -18.08
N LEU A 486 37.14 -14.52 -18.03
CA LEU A 486 36.83 -13.79 -16.78
C LEU A 486 35.97 -14.64 -15.81
N ARG A 487 35.09 -15.49 -16.32
CA ARG A 487 34.29 -16.42 -15.49
C ARG A 487 35.16 -17.48 -14.79
N ARG A 488 36.17 -18.01 -15.49
CA ARG A 488 37.09 -19.02 -14.94
C ARG A 488 38.02 -18.41 -13.87
N ALA A 489 38.47 -17.16 -14.04
CA ALA A 489 39.26 -16.46 -13.07
C ALA A 489 38.49 -16.20 -11.75
N ALA A 490 37.23 -15.83 -11.84
CA ALA A 490 36.37 -15.61 -10.67
C ALA A 490 36.06 -16.91 -9.87
N THR A 491 36.00 -18.07 -10.55
CA THR A 491 35.83 -19.37 -9.89
C THR A 491 37.12 -19.92 -9.32
N ALA A 492 38.27 -19.63 -9.92
CA ALA A 492 39.59 -20.05 -9.42
C ALA A 492 40.00 -19.33 -8.11
N GLY A 493 39.65 -18.04 -7.98
CA GLY A 493 39.86 -17.26 -6.75
C GLY A 493 39.00 -17.66 -5.55
N ARG A 494 37.99 -18.54 -5.74
CA ARG A 494 37.17 -19.10 -4.67
C ARG A 494 37.64 -20.45 -4.12
N ARG A 495 38.67 -21.04 -4.70
CA ARG A 495 39.27 -22.26 -4.10
C ARG A 495 40.03 -21.84 -2.82
N PRO A 496 39.72 -22.48 -1.66
CA PRO A 496 40.56 -22.29 -0.47
C PRO A 496 42.02 -22.68 -0.81
N PRO A 497 43.01 -22.01 -0.22
CA PRO A 497 44.40 -22.41 -0.39
C PRO A 497 44.50 -23.89 -0.06
N ALA A 498 45.15 -24.67 -0.94
CA ALA A 498 45.44 -26.06 -0.66
C ALA A 498 46.14 -26.15 0.68
N ALA A 499 45.64 -27.02 1.57
CA ALA A 499 46.30 -27.27 2.84
C ALA A 499 47.78 -27.58 2.58
N PRO A 500 48.71 -27.01 3.37
CA PRO A 500 50.15 -27.29 3.20
C PRO A 500 50.36 -28.80 3.26
N GLY A 501 50.94 -29.33 2.17
CA GLY A 501 51.08 -30.76 1.93
C GLY A 501 51.71 -31.47 3.11
N GLU A 502 51.11 -32.55 3.54
CA GLU A 502 51.76 -33.56 4.36
C GLU A 502 53.05 -34.01 3.67
N VAL A 503 54.16 -33.68 4.27
CA VAL A 503 55.47 -34.19 3.89
C VAL A 503 55.44 -35.69 4.23
N GLY A 504 55.23 -36.52 3.21
CA GLY A 504 55.31 -37.97 3.37
C GLY A 504 56.68 -38.39 3.91
N PRO A 505 56.77 -39.47 4.69
CA PRO A 505 58.02 -39.88 5.33
C PRO A 505 59.05 -40.24 4.26
N ARG A 506 60.25 -39.64 4.37
CA ARG A 506 61.47 -40.05 3.63
C ARG A 506 61.72 -41.49 3.94
N ARG A 507 61.70 -42.33 2.90
CA ARG A 507 62.26 -43.69 2.96
C ARG A 507 63.79 -43.48 2.75
N ASP A 508 64.51 -43.70 3.84
CA ASP A 508 65.97 -43.86 3.78
C ASP A 508 66.27 -45.23 3.15
N LEU A 509 67.13 -45.22 2.13
CA LEU A 509 67.97 -46.35 1.69
C LEU A 509 69.41 -45.97 1.85
#